data_2b013097da389fea605dd12169e43eee
#
_entry.id   2b013097da389fea605dd12169e43eee
#
_cell.length_a   1.000
_cell.length_b   1.000
_cell.length_c   1.000
_cell.angle_alpha   90.00
_cell.angle_beta   90.00
_cell.angle_gamma   90.00
#
_symmetry.space_group_name_H-M   'P 1'
#
loop_
_entity.id
_entity.type
_entity.pdbx_description
1 polymer ?
#
loop_
_entity_poly.entity_id
_entity_poly.type
_entity_poly.pdbx_seq_one_letter_code
_entity_poly.pdbx_strand_id
1 'polypeptide(L)'
;MSRPQTHEQRLLCEAEQLLSNAAHTHDERLCVLEAVAAAKSNCDITEYWNEFNCSCVQVDSSIISAITHRIEQTGIPFSMAISSLAREPLSVEEQKKNGVFYTDFRLANFMADDCSKRIEKHSSVADFAAGTGILLVGIAEVYKHKYPEHFNAWLAEKLFAFDLSSIALRGARAALLSMTNDITALKKMNYNWKVTDTLLDTDLDKLNVDIVVGNPPWGKIKLTRHNFLSQNGEQRVYGSEYLSFDSEKFEKTKADLIEYSKIIRQKYDLLGNAEPDMYMAFLQRVVNNVAMGGHISYLIPAGLVRSQGTQVLRRYLFENAAQLEFGLLDNHANFFTIDTRFKFLLLSFDKKASSKEDKLKSFFFSIASADSLAVYQGEQVRFDISQLETARPDLTIPEVKSEKEK
;
A
#
# COMPACT_ATOMS: atom_id res chain seq x y z
N MET A 1 -1.22 -7.98 -26.99
CA MET A 1 -0.07 -7.06 -27.17
C MET A 1 0.16 -6.37 -25.83
N SER A 2 1.33 -6.55 -25.23
CA SER A 2 1.72 -5.78 -24.04
C SER A 2 1.79 -4.30 -24.41
N ARG A 3 1.21 -3.41 -23.59
CA ARG A 3 1.33 -1.97 -23.81
C ARG A 3 2.80 -1.55 -23.68
N PRO A 4 3.22 -0.50 -24.42
CA PRO A 4 4.57 0.02 -24.25
C PRO A 4 4.77 0.49 -22.80
N GLN A 5 5.84 -0.01 -22.17
CA GLN A 5 6.30 0.47 -20.88
C GLN A 5 6.78 1.92 -21.02
N THR A 6 6.59 2.73 -19.97
CA THR A 6 7.23 4.05 -19.93
C THR A 6 8.75 3.89 -19.94
N HIS A 7 9.48 4.97 -20.21
CA HIS A 7 10.95 4.97 -20.20
C HIS A 7 11.48 4.51 -18.83
N GLU A 8 10.91 5.05 -17.76
CA GLU A 8 11.25 4.74 -16.38
C GLU A 8 11.00 3.26 -16.04
N GLN A 9 9.84 2.73 -16.44
CA GLN A 9 9.51 1.31 -16.23
C GLN A 9 10.47 0.38 -16.96
N ARG A 10 10.89 0.73 -18.18
CA ARG A 10 11.86 -0.07 -18.93
C ARG A 10 13.20 -0.11 -18.22
N LEU A 11 13.72 1.05 -17.78
CA LEU A 11 15.01 1.11 -17.08
C LEU A 11 14.95 0.39 -15.72
N LEU A 12 13.82 0.45 -15.03
CA LEU A 12 13.61 -0.30 -13.80
C LEU A 12 13.60 -1.82 -14.05
N CYS A 13 13.01 -2.28 -15.17
CA CYS A 13 13.07 -3.68 -15.59
C CYS A 13 14.52 -4.10 -15.94
N GLU A 14 15.32 -3.24 -16.53
CA GLU A 14 16.73 -3.53 -16.80
C GLU A 14 17.55 -3.64 -15.49
N ALA A 15 17.29 -2.79 -14.49
CA ALA A 15 17.86 -2.92 -13.15
C ALA A 15 17.44 -4.23 -12.48
N GLU A 16 16.18 -4.62 -12.62
CA GLU A 16 15.63 -5.91 -12.15
C GLU A 16 16.34 -7.11 -12.79
N GLN A 17 16.63 -7.04 -14.09
CA GLN A 17 17.41 -8.10 -14.78
C GLN A 17 18.83 -8.20 -14.24
N LEU A 18 19.51 -7.08 -14.02
CA LEU A 18 20.87 -7.07 -13.41
C LEU A 18 20.82 -7.72 -12.03
N LEU A 19 19.83 -7.36 -11.21
CA LEU A 19 19.64 -7.91 -9.88
C LEU A 19 19.35 -9.42 -9.91
N SER A 20 18.51 -9.88 -10.84
CA SER A 20 18.17 -11.31 -11.01
C SER A 20 19.34 -12.15 -11.52
N ASN A 21 20.26 -11.55 -12.27
CA ASN A 21 21.49 -12.21 -12.71
C ASN A 21 22.52 -12.31 -11.56
N ALA A 22 22.48 -11.37 -10.62
CA ALA A 22 23.43 -11.29 -9.51
C ALA A 22 22.99 -12.10 -8.26
N ALA A 23 21.70 -12.42 -8.14
CA ALA A 23 21.13 -13.04 -6.96
C ALA A 23 20.05 -14.04 -7.36
N HIS A 24 20.10 -15.26 -6.79
CA HIS A 24 19.24 -16.36 -7.14
C HIS A 24 18.08 -16.57 -6.13
N THR A 25 18.28 -16.08 -4.92
CA THR A 25 17.27 -16.12 -3.86
C THR A 25 16.80 -14.71 -3.52
N HIS A 26 15.61 -14.60 -2.92
CA HIS A 26 15.10 -13.29 -2.51
C HIS A 26 15.98 -12.65 -1.42
N ASP A 27 16.55 -13.45 -0.54
CA ASP A 27 17.46 -12.97 0.50
C ASP A 27 18.76 -12.39 -0.09
N GLU A 28 19.36 -13.08 -1.07
CA GLU A 28 20.51 -12.57 -1.82
C GLU A 28 20.18 -11.26 -2.55
N ARG A 29 18.98 -11.15 -3.14
CA ARG A 29 18.52 -9.92 -3.80
C ARG A 29 18.49 -8.75 -2.81
N LEU A 30 17.96 -8.98 -1.61
CA LEU A 30 17.95 -7.95 -0.56
C LEU A 30 19.36 -7.56 -0.15
N CYS A 31 20.31 -8.51 -0.02
CA CYS A 31 21.70 -8.20 0.26
C CYS A 31 22.32 -7.29 -0.81
N VAL A 32 22.07 -7.57 -2.10
CA VAL A 32 22.54 -6.71 -3.20
C VAL A 32 21.92 -5.32 -3.11
N LEU A 33 20.60 -5.22 -2.88
CA LEU A 33 19.92 -3.94 -2.77
C LEU A 33 20.35 -3.13 -1.54
N GLU A 34 20.61 -3.78 -0.41
CA GLU A 34 21.19 -3.14 0.78
C GLU A 34 22.58 -2.58 0.48
N ALA A 35 23.43 -3.32 -0.24
CA ALA A 35 24.76 -2.84 -0.67
C ALA A 35 24.66 -1.65 -1.63
N VAL A 36 23.74 -1.69 -2.59
CA VAL A 36 23.42 -0.58 -3.51
C VAL A 36 22.93 0.65 -2.75
N ALA A 37 22.02 0.46 -1.79
CA ALA A 37 21.47 1.54 -0.97
C ALA A 37 22.53 2.17 -0.06
N ALA A 38 23.39 1.36 0.57
CA ALA A 38 24.49 1.81 1.41
C ALA A 38 25.52 2.61 0.60
N ALA A 39 25.87 2.14 -0.62
CA ALA A 39 26.74 2.88 -1.52
C ALA A 39 26.16 4.25 -1.88
N LYS A 40 24.84 4.34 -2.11
CA LYS A 40 24.16 5.61 -2.42
C LYS A 40 24.19 6.60 -1.26
N SER A 41 24.05 6.13 -0.04
CA SER A 41 24.04 6.99 1.17
C SER A 41 25.43 7.19 1.80
N ASN A 42 26.48 6.56 1.27
CA ASN A 42 27.81 6.48 1.88
C ASN A 42 27.78 5.86 3.30
N CYS A 43 26.92 4.86 3.49
CA CYS A 43 26.84 4.10 4.72
C CYS A 43 27.80 2.91 4.69
N ASP A 44 28.38 2.53 5.85
CA ASP A 44 29.14 1.28 5.98
C ASP A 44 28.17 0.08 5.96
N ILE A 45 28.20 -0.67 4.86
CA ILE A 45 27.31 -1.83 4.70
C ILE A 45 27.61 -2.95 5.70
N THR A 46 28.86 -3.10 6.11
CA THR A 46 29.26 -4.14 7.08
C THR A 46 28.71 -3.80 8.46
N GLU A 47 28.80 -2.53 8.86
CA GLU A 47 28.20 -2.05 10.09
C GLU A 47 26.68 -2.22 10.08
N TYR A 48 26.02 -1.87 8.95
CA TYR A 48 24.58 -2.06 8.77
C TYR A 48 24.18 -3.53 8.90
N TRP A 49 24.85 -4.46 8.20
CA TRP A 49 24.52 -5.88 8.29
C TRP A 49 24.74 -6.46 9.69
N ASN A 50 25.79 -6.04 10.38
CA ASN A 50 26.04 -6.44 11.77
C ASN A 50 24.92 -5.94 12.70
N GLU A 51 24.50 -4.68 12.55
CA GLU A 51 23.47 -4.08 13.40
C GLU A 51 22.12 -4.77 13.23
N PHE A 52 21.77 -5.17 11.99
CA PHE A 52 20.47 -5.80 11.68
C PHE A 52 20.54 -7.33 11.61
N ASN A 53 21.65 -7.95 12.00
CA ASN A 53 21.89 -9.39 11.95
C ASN A 53 21.60 -10.00 10.58
N CYS A 54 21.99 -9.30 9.50
CA CYS A 54 21.84 -9.78 8.14
C CYS A 54 23.02 -10.69 7.77
N SER A 55 22.74 -11.94 7.40
CA SER A 55 23.76 -12.88 6.91
C SER A 55 23.99 -12.68 5.42
N CYS A 56 24.70 -11.62 5.05
CA CYS A 56 24.99 -11.29 3.66
C CYS A 56 26.41 -11.64 3.25
N VAL A 57 26.57 -12.09 2.01
CA VAL A 57 27.87 -12.29 1.39
C VAL A 57 28.34 -10.98 0.74
N GLN A 58 29.66 -10.86 0.54
CA GLN A 58 30.22 -9.71 -0.15
C GLN A 58 29.66 -9.60 -1.57
N VAL A 59 29.13 -8.44 -1.92
CA VAL A 59 28.58 -8.14 -3.25
C VAL A 59 29.69 -7.48 -4.10
N ASP A 60 29.80 -7.91 -5.37
CA ASP A 60 30.76 -7.34 -6.30
C ASP A 60 30.46 -5.85 -6.56
N SER A 61 31.49 -5.01 -6.43
CA SER A 61 31.38 -3.56 -6.65
C SER A 61 30.94 -3.19 -8.06
N SER A 62 31.24 -4.01 -9.06
CA SER A 62 30.80 -3.81 -10.44
C SER A 62 29.29 -3.97 -10.58
N ILE A 63 28.68 -4.91 -9.87
CA ILE A 63 27.23 -5.13 -9.81
C ILE A 63 26.56 -3.97 -9.11
N ILE A 64 27.08 -3.54 -7.95
CA ILE A 64 26.59 -2.36 -7.23
C ILE A 64 26.58 -1.14 -8.15
N SER A 65 27.70 -0.87 -8.83
CA SER A 65 27.81 0.27 -9.73
C SER A 65 26.86 0.18 -10.91
N ALA A 66 26.69 -0.99 -11.51
CA ALA A 66 25.80 -1.19 -12.65
C ALA A 66 24.32 -0.96 -12.28
N ILE A 67 23.88 -1.50 -11.15
CA ILE A 67 22.50 -1.32 -10.66
C ILE A 67 22.28 0.15 -10.27
N THR A 68 23.19 0.75 -9.52
CA THR A 68 23.15 2.18 -9.13
C THR A 68 22.96 3.06 -10.35
N HIS A 69 23.83 2.91 -11.34
CA HIS A 69 23.78 3.69 -12.58
C HIS A 69 22.43 3.53 -13.31
N ARG A 70 21.91 2.30 -13.37
CA ARG A 70 20.65 2.05 -14.04
C ARG A 70 19.46 2.70 -13.28
N ILE A 71 19.45 2.64 -11.95
CA ILE A 71 18.45 3.31 -11.13
C ILE A 71 18.50 4.83 -11.34
N GLU A 72 19.69 5.44 -11.33
CA GLU A 72 19.86 6.89 -11.53
C GLU A 72 19.35 7.37 -12.90
N GLN A 73 19.47 6.53 -13.92
CA GLN A 73 18.93 6.84 -15.26
C GLN A 73 17.39 6.83 -15.33
N THR A 74 16.70 6.21 -14.36
CA THR A 74 15.23 6.14 -14.37
C THR A 74 14.58 7.49 -14.14
N GLY A 75 15.22 8.40 -13.43
CA GLY A 75 14.61 9.64 -12.92
C GLY A 75 13.64 9.43 -11.76
N ILE A 76 13.40 8.18 -11.34
CA ILE A 76 12.60 7.84 -10.15
C ILE A 76 13.44 8.16 -8.90
N PRO A 77 12.86 8.65 -7.79
CA PRO A 77 13.59 8.75 -6.53
C PRO A 77 14.27 7.42 -6.19
N PHE A 78 15.56 7.48 -5.87
CA PHE A 78 16.40 6.29 -5.73
C PHE A 78 15.85 5.31 -4.70
N SER A 79 15.36 5.82 -3.58
CA SER A 79 14.72 5.07 -2.52
C SER A 79 13.45 4.34 -2.98
N MET A 80 12.63 4.96 -3.82
CA MET A 80 11.44 4.31 -4.40
C MET A 80 11.81 3.22 -5.41
N ALA A 81 12.88 3.41 -6.17
CA ALA A 81 13.39 2.38 -7.06
C ALA A 81 13.89 1.16 -6.28
N ILE A 82 14.65 1.37 -5.19
CA ILE A 82 15.05 0.28 -4.27
C ILE A 82 13.83 -0.44 -3.70
N SER A 83 12.84 0.29 -3.18
CA SER A 83 11.59 -0.30 -2.68
C SER A 83 10.86 -1.14 -3.75
N SER A 84 10.84 -0.66 -5.00
CA SER A 84 10.22 -1.38 -6.11
C SER A 84 10.99 -2.66 -6.47
N LEU A 85 12.32 -2.64 -6.44
CA LEU A 85 13.19 -3.80 -6.72
C LEU A 85 13.23 -4.80 -5.55
N ALA A 86 12.94 -4.36 -4.33
CA ALA A 86 12.90 -5.21 -3.14
C ALA A 86 11.66 -6.11 -3.06
N ARG A 87 10.71 -5.98 -3.99
CA ARG A 87 9.51 -6.81 -4.04
C ARG A 87 9.88 -8.26 -4.29
N GLU A 88 9.13 -9.16 -3.64
CA GLU A 88 9.23 -10.57 -3.96
C GLU A 88 8.74 -10.81 -5.40
N PRO A 89 9.49 -11.54 -6.24
CA PRO A 89 9.12 -11.79 -7.63
C PRO A 89 7.99 -12.83 -7.72
N LEU A 90 6.81 -12.47 -7.21
CA LEU A 90 5.61 -13.31 -7.28
C LEU A 90 5.05 -13.33 -8.70
N SER A 91 4.62 -14.49 -9.18
CA SER A 91 3.85 -14.60 -10.41
C SER A 91 2.53 -13.83 -10.31
N VAL A 92 1.95 -13.44 -11.44
CA VAL A 92 0.63 -12.77 -11.49
C VAL A 92 -0.45 -13.58 -10.78
N GLU A 93 -0.36 -14.91 -10.83
CA GLU A 93 -1.28 -15.83 -10.16
C GLU A 93 -1.11 -15.78 -8.65
N GLU A 94 0.13 -15.78 -8.15
CA GLU A 94 0.43 -15.66 -6.72
C GLU A 94 0.02 -14.29 -6.16
N GLN A 95 0.24 -13.21 -6.89
CA GLN A 95 -0.22 -11.86 -6.48
C GLN A 95 -1.74 -11.81 -6.34
N LYS A 96 -2.47 -12.33 -7.33
CA LYS A 96 -3.94 -12.43 -7.28
C LYS A 96 -4.42 -13.32 -6.15
N LYS A 97 -3.73 -14.42 -5.91
CA LYS A 97 -4.01 -15.38 -4.88
C LYS A 97 -3.93 -14.79 -3.49
N ASN A 98 -2.86 -14.06 -3.22
CA ASN A 98 -2.56 -13.50 -1.90
C ASN A 98 -3.25 -12.12 -1.72
N GLY A 99 -3.89 -11.58 -2.76
CA GLY A 99 -4.44 -10.22 -2.75
C GLY A 99 -3.36 -9.14 -2.58
N VAL A 100 -2.09 -9.49 -2.83
CA VAL A 100 -0.94 -8.60 -2.68
C VAL A 100 -0.73 -7.87 -4.00
N PHE A 101 -1.02 -6.58 -4.02
CA PHE A 101 -0.80 -5.71 -5.16
C PHE A 101 0.22 -4.65 -4.80
N TYR A 102 1.42 -4.79 -5.33
CA TYR A 102 2.48 -3.82 -5.10
C TYR A 102 2.12 -2.47 -5.73
N THR A 103 2.27 -1.41 -4.96
CA THR A 103 1.97 -0.05 -5.40
C THR A 103 2.99 0.44 -6.43
N ASP A 104 2.52 0.92 -7.57
CA ASP A 104 3.37 1.56 -8.58
C ASP A 104 3.95 2.88 -8.02
N PHE A 105 5.20 3.20 -8.38
CA PHE A 105 5.88 4.42 -7.91
C PHE A 105 5.14 5.71 -8.28
N ARG A 106 4.40 5.72 -9.39
CA ARG A 106 3.60 6.88 -9.81
C ARG A 106 2.44 7.15 -8.84
N LEU A 107 1.78 6.08 -8.37
CA LEU A 107 0.74 6.18 -7.35
C LEU A 107 1.33 6.61 -6.00
N ALA A 108 2.50 6.07 -5.65
CA ALA A 108 3.19 6.43 -4.41
C ALA A 108 3.60 7.91 -4.41
N ASN A 109 4.13 8.44 -5.51
CA ASN A 109 4.42 9.86 -5.65
C ASN A 109 3.17 10.72 -5.50
N PHE A 110 2.08 10.33 -6.17
CA PHE A 110 0.82 11.07 -6.09
C PHE A 110 0.27 11.13 -4.65
N MET A 111 0.29 10.01 -3.93
CA MET A 111 -0.16 9.96 -2.53
C MET A 111 0.79 10.73 -1.60
N ALA A 112 2.08 10.72 -1.88
CA ALA A 112 3.06 11.54 -1.15
C ALA A 112 2.82 13.04 -1.35
N ASP A 113 2.47 13.48 -2.55
CA ASP A 113 2.10 14.87 -2.85
C ASP A 113 0.81 15.30 -2.11
N ASP A 114 -0.19 14.42 -2.03
CA ASP A 114 -1.39 14.66 -1.22
C ASP A 114 -1.03 14.89 0.25
N CYS A 115 -0.24 13.99 0.83
CA CYS A 115 0.22 14.09 2.21
C CYS A 115 1.15 15.30 2.44
N SER A 116 1.86 15.78 1.42
CA SER A 116 2.83 16.89 1.55
C SER A 116 2.22 18.16 2.14
N LYS A 117 0.93 18.39 1.88
CA LYS A 117 0.15 19.54 2.38
C LYS A 117 -0.14 19.45 3.88
N ARG A 118 -0.08 18.24 4.46
CA ARG A 118 -0.39 17.94 5.86
C ARG A 118 0.83 17.64 6.71
N ILE A 119 1.95 17.26 6.04
CA ILE A 119 3.15 16.87 6.78
C ILE A 119 3.81 18.08 7.41
N GLU A 120 3.97 18.02 8.73
CA GLU A 120 4.65 19.00 9.56
C GLU A 120 5.90 18.38 10.19
N LYS A 121 6.74 19.20 10.82
CA LYS A 121 8.02 18.80 11.43
C LYS A 121 7.89 17.64 12.43
N HIS A 122 6.79 17.55 13.15
CA HIS A 122 6.57 16.55 14.20
C HIS A 122 5.54 15.50 13.83
N SER A 123 5.03 15.52 12.59
CA SER A 123 4.01 14.57 12.14
C SER A 123 4.53 13.14 12.18
N SER A 124 3.76 12.29 12.81
CA SER A 124 3.94 10.83 12.77
C SER A 124 3.21 10.25 11.56
N VAL A 125 3.83 9.26 10.92
CA VAL A 125 3.32 8.60 9.70
C VAL A 125 3.30 7.10 9.88
N ALA A 126 2.21 6.45 9.50
CA ALA A 126 2.08 4.99 9.57
C ALA A 126 1.56 4.37 8.28
N ASP A 127 2.03 3.15 7.99
CA ASP A 127 1.41 2.22 7.04
C ASP A 127 1.15 0.88 7.74
N PHE A 128 -0.10 0.43 7.71
CA PHE A 128 -0.57 -0.79 8.38
C PHE A 128 -0.49 -2.05 7.51
N ALA A 129 0.00 -1.94 6.28
CA ALA A 129 0.29 -3.03 5.35
C ALA A 129 1.46 -2.60 4.44
N ALA A 130 2.58 -2.26 5.06
CA ALA A 130 3.65 -1.48 4.45
C ALA A 130 4.34 -2.16 3.25
N GLY A 131 4.34 -3.49 3.18
CA GLY A 131 5.07 -4.22 2.16
C GLY A 131 6.54 -3.78 2.13
N THR A 132 7.08 -3.52 0.95
CA THR A 132 8.44 -2.97 0.77
C THR A 132 8.52 -1.45 1.01
N GLY A 133 7.48 -0.84 1.58
CA GLY A 133 7.48 0.51 2.12
C GLY A 133 7.40 1.64 1.10
N ILE A 134 7.00 1.40 -0.14
CA ILE A 134 7.07 2.42 -1.20
C ILE A 134 6.27 3.69 -0.87
N LEU A 135 5.13 3.57 -0.17
CA LEU A 135 4.34 4.70 0.27
C LEU A 135 5.04 5.49 1.38
N LEU A 136 5.57 4.79 2.39
CA LEU A 136 6.35 5.41 3.47
C LEU A 136 7.61 6.10 2.94
N VAL A 137 8.28 5.46 1.98
CA VAL A 137 9.47 6.02 1.30
C VAL A 137 9.10 7.30 0.54
N GLY A 138 7.96 7.33 -0.16
CA GLY A 138 7.47 8.53 -0.82
C GLY A 138 7.25 9.69 0.16
N ILE A 139 6.64 9.40 1.31
CA ILE A 139 6.49 10.40 2.38
C ILE A 139 7.84 10.83 2.95
N ALA A 140 8.78 9.89 3.11
CA ALA A 140 10.12 10.18 3.61
C ALA A 140 10.91 11.11 2.66
N GLU A 141 10.76 10.95 1.33
CA GLU A 141 11.31 11.89 0.33
C GLU A 141 10.75 13.30 0.51
N VAL A 142 9.43 13.43 0.62
CA VAL A 142 8.75 14.71 0.87
C VAL A 142 9.22 15.32 2.18
N TYR A 143 9.26 14.53 3.27
CA TYR A 143 9.70 15.03 4.57
C TYR A 143 11.15 15.49 4.53
N LYS A 144 12.06 14.70 3.95
CA LYS A 144 13.49 15.03 3.83
C LYS A 144 13.71 16.32 3.03
N HIS A 145 12.93 16.51 1.96
CA HIS A 145 12.99 17.75 1.18
C HIS A 145 12.55 18.98 2.00
N LYS A 146 11.48 18.82 2.79
CA LYS A 146 10.87 19.90 3.58
C LYS A 146 11.64 20.23 4.87
N TYR A 147 12.21 19.20 5.52
CA TYR A 147 12.86 19.29 6.83
C TYR A 147 14.18 18.49 6.90
N PRO A 148 15.18 18.78 6.05
CA PRO A 148 16.39 17.95 5.92
C PRO A 148 17.14 17.77 7.24
N GLU A 149 17.29 18.82 8.06
CA GLU A 149 18.01 18.80 9.35
C GLU A 149 17.31 17.93 10.42
N HIS A 150 16.02 17.58 10.20
CA HIS A 150 15.24 16.80 11.16
C HIS A 150 14.99 15.36 10.70
N PHE A 151 15.47 15.00 9.49
CA PHE A 151 15.10 13.76 8.82
C PHE A 151 15.46 12.51 9.65
N ASN A 152 16.70 12.42 10.17
CA ASN A 152 17.12 11.24 10.93
C ASN A 152 16.37 11.09 12.27
N ALA A 153 16.10 12.20 12.95
CA ALA A 153 15.30 12.17 14.18
C ALA A 153 13.85 11.77 13.88
N TRP A 154 13.28 12.28 12.80
CA TRP A 154 11.94 11.92 12.37
C TRP A 154 11.84 10.44 11.95
N LEU A 155 12.78 9.92 11.18
CA LEU A 155 12.85 8.49 10.85
C LEU A 155 12.85 7.65 12.13
N ALA A 156 13.69 8.01 13.10
CA ALA A 156 13.86 7.26 14.33
C ALA A 156 12.59 7.20 15.20
N GLU A 157 11.74 8.24 15.16
CA GLU A 157 10.70 8.42 16.18
C GLU A 157 9.27 8.47 15.60
N LYS A 158 9.12 8.81 14.33
CA LYS A 158 7.82 9.19 13.76
C LYS A 158 7.34 8.34 12.59
N LEU A 159 8.17 7.40 12.12
CA LEU A 159 7.83 6.52 11.00
C LEU A 159 7.48 5.12 11.50
N PHE A 160 6.23 4.70 11.27
CA PHE A 160 5.68 3.43 11.72
C PHE A 160 5.34 2.53 10.53
N ALA A 161 5.75 1.28 10.59
CA ALA A 161 5.47 0.29 9.54
C ALA A 161 5.05 -1.06 10.14
N PHE A 162 3.98 -1.61 9.61
CA PHE A 162 3.45 -2.90 10.05
C PHE A 162 3.18 -3.77 8.82
N ASP A 163 3.62 -5.02 8.88
CA ASP A 163 3.38 -6.01 7.83
C ASP A 163 3.49 -7.43 8.39
N LEU A 164 2.89 -8.39 7.71
CA LEU A 164 3.05 -9.82 8.03
C LEU A 164 4.43 -10.36 7.64
N SER A 165 5.10 -9.71 6.67
CA SER A 165 6.36 -10.16 6.08
C SER A 165 7.55 -9.40 6.65
N SER A 166 8.40 -10.08 7.41
CA SER A 166 9.69 -9.54 7.86
C SER A 166 10.62 -9.20 6.69
N ILE A 167 10.52 -9.97 5.62
CA ILE A 167 11.31 -9.79 4.39
C ILE A 167 10.88 -8.50 3.68
N ALA A 168 9.58 -8.24 3.58
CA ALA A 168 9.07 -7.01 3.01
C ALA A 168 9.52 -5.77 3.80
N LEU A 169 9.43 -5.80 5.14
CA LEU A 169 9.95 -4.74 6.00
C LEU A 169 11.48 -4.56 5.89
N ARG A 170 12.25 -5.65 5.67
CA ARG A 170 13.68 -5.55 5.36
C ARG A 170 13.90 -4.78 4.04
N GLY A 171 13.11 -5.05 3.00
CA GLY A 171 13.15 -4.30 1.75
C GLY A 171 12.81 -2.82 1.92
N ALA A 172 11.82 -2.50 2.75
CA ALA A 172 11.48 -1.11 3.10
C ALA A 172 12.64 -0.40 3.82
N ARG A 173 13.31 -1.08 4.77
CA ARG A 173 14.48 -0.54 5.44
C ARG A 173 15.65 -0.33 4.50
N ALA A 174 15.88 -1.24 3.54
CA ALA A 174 16.89 -1.07 2.50
C ALA A 174 16.62 0.19 1.65
N ALA A 175 15.37 0.47 1.32
CA ALA A 175 15.00 1.68 0.60
C ALA A 175 15.33 2.95 1.41
N LEU A 176 15.02 2.98 2.70
CA LEU A 176 15.36 4.11 3.59
C LEU A 176 16.87 4.24 3.85
N LEU A 177 17.62 3.13 3.85
CA LEU A 177 19.08 3.15 3.91
C LEU A 177 19.68 3.98 2.78
N SER A 178 19.08 4.02 1.58
CA SER A 178 19.56 4.89 0.49
C SER A 178 19.41 6.39 0.78
N MET A 179 18.64 6.74 1.80
CA MET A 179 18.35 8.13 2.16
C MET A 179 19.17 8.65 3.35
N THR A 180 19.78 7.77 4.14
CA THR A 180 20.56 8.16 5.33
C THR A 180 21.72 7.20 5.56
N ASN A 181 22.83 7.72 6.09
CA ASN A 181 23.95 6.94 6.60
C ASN A 181 23.92 6.80 8.15
N ASP A 182 22.87 7.27 8.80
CA ASP A 182 22.69 7.17 10.24
C ASP A 182 22.07 5.82 10.62
N ILE A 183 22.91 4.81 10.84
CA ILE A 183 22.50 3.47 11.26
C ILE A 183 21.76 3.51 12.61
N THR A 184 22.13 4.45 13.49
CA THR A 184 21.45 4.60 14.79
C THR A 184 20.01 5.06 14.63
N ALA A 185 19.74 5.97 13.69
CA ALA A 185 18.37 6.39 13.35
C ALA A 185 17.57 5.22 12.79
N LEU A 186 18.13 4.44 11.86
CA LEU A 186 17.49 3.26 11.29
C LEU A 186 17.21 2.18 12.36
N LYS A 187 18.14 1.98 13.31
CA LYS A 187 17.93 1.05 14.43
C LYS A 187 16.78 1.50 15.32
N LYS A 188 16.73 2.76 15.70
CA LYS A 188 15.63 3.32 16.50
C LYS A 188 14.30 3.22 15.76
N MET A 189 14.27 3.55 14.47
CA MET A 189 13.09 3.39 13.62
C MET A 189 12.53 1.96 13.67
N ASN A 190 13.43 0.96 13.69
CA ASN A 190 13.03 -0.44 13.71
C ASN A 190 12.22 -0.83 14.98
N TYR A 191 12.29 -0.05 16.07
CA TYR A 191 11.42 -0.27 17.23
C TYR A 191 9.97 0.15 17.00
N ASN A 192 9.72 1.02 16.02
CA ASN A 192 8.39 1.45 15.60
C ASN A 192 7.81 0.51 14.52
N TRP A 193 8.60 -0.46 14.04
CA TRP A 193 8.23 -1.39 12.99
C TRP A 193 7.95 -2.77 13.58
N LYS A 194 6.84 -3.37 13.18
CA LYS A 194 6.43 -4.66 13.75
C LYS A 194 5.97 -5.63 12.67
N VAL A 195 6.52 -6.85 12.72
CA VAL A 195 6.01 -7.98 11.93
C VAL A 195 4.81 -8.55 12.66
N THR A 196 3.60 -8.29 12.17
CA THR A 196 2.37 -8.66 12.87
C THR A 196 1.16 -8.70 11.95
N ASP A 197 0.13 -9.44 12.35
CA ASP A 197 -1.22 -9.26 11.81
C ASP A 197 -1.83 -7.97 12.39
N THR A 198 -1.79 -6.92 11.60
CA THR A 198 -2.23 -5.58 11.98
C THR A 198 -3.70 -5.54 12.39
N LEU A 199 -4.53 -6.40 11.83
CA LEU A 199 -5.96 -6.44 12.17
C LEU A 199 -6.21 -7.08 13.53
N LEU A 200 -5.39 -8.05 13.93
CA LEU A 200 -5.54 -8.75 15.21
C LEU A 200 -4.73 -8.14 16.35
N ASP A 201 -3.63 -7.44 16.04
CA ASP A 201 -2.72 -6.91 17.04
C ASP A 201 -3.37 -5.82 17.90
N THR A 202 -3.58 -6.12 19.18
CA THR A 202 -4.20 -5.22 20.15
C THR A 202 -3.24 -4.15 20.69
N ASP A 203 -1.93 -4.37 20.61
CA ASP A 203 -0.96 -3.33 21.01
C ASP A 203 -1.11 -2.08 20.15
N LEU A 204 -1.47 -2.29 18.87
CA LEU A 204 -1.69 -1.19 17.94
C LEU A 204 -3.00 -0.41 18.21
N ASP A 205 -3.91 -0.90 19.03
CA ASP A 205 -5.16 -0.19 19.34
C ASP A 205 -4.92 1.14 20.08
N LYS A 206 -3.73 1.31 20.68
CA LYS A 206 -3.31 2.54 21.37
C LYS A 206 -2.51 3.50 20.48
N LEU A 207 -2.10 3.05 19.30
CA LEU A 207 -1.34 3.88 18.39
C LEU A 207 -2.23 5.00 17.83
N ASN A 208 -1.71 6.22 17.85
CA ASN A 208 -2.39 7.40 17.35
C ASN A 208 -1.39 8.24 16.55
N VAL A 209 -1.58 8.33 15.23
CA VAL A 209 -0.64 8.96 14.30
C VAL A 209 -1.30 10.08 13.50
N ASP A 210 -0.49 11.03 13.04
CA ASP A 210 -1.00 12.22 12.34
C ASP A 210 -1.36 11.91 10.89
N ILE A 211 -0.62 11.03 10.22
CA ILE A 211 -0.84 10.68 8.81
C ILE A 211 -0.82 9.16 8.66
N VAL A 212 -1.79 8.63 7.95
CA VAL A 212 -1.81 7.23 7.52
C VAL A 212 -1.84 7.16 6.01
N VAL A 213 -0.89 6.41 5.44
CA VAL A 213 -0.89 6.02 4.04
C VAL A 213 -1.04 4.51 3.95
N GLY A 214 -1.55 3.99 2.84
CA GLY A 214 -1.60 2.54 2.69
C GLY A 214 -2.25 2.07 1.39
N ASN A 215 -1.85 0.87 0.99
CA ASN A 215 -2.49 0.04 -0.01
C ASN A 215 -2.72 -1.35 0.59
N PRO A 216 -3.81 -1.54 1.34
CA PRO A 216 -4.08 -2.78 2.05
C PRO A 216 -4.37 -3.94 1.08
N PRO A 217 -4.32 -5.20 1.53
CA PRO A 217 -4.76 -6.34 0.73
C PRO A 217 -6.22 -6.20 0.27
N TRP A 218 -6.48 -6.48 -1.02
CA TRP A 218 -7.82 -6.32 -1.63
C TRP A 218 -8.65 -7.61 -1.65
N GLY A 219 -8.07 -8.72 -1.21
CA GLY A 219 -8.71 -10.03 -1.23
C GLY A 219 -9.89 -10.16 -0.26
N LYS A 220 -10.77 -11.13 -0.53
CA LYS A 220 -11.85 -11.51 0.39
C LYS A 220 -11.32 -12.39 1.50
N ILE A 221 -11.89 -12.24 2.68
CA ILE A 221 -11.65 -13.15 3.81
C ILE A 221 -12.50 -14.42 3.61
N LYS A 222 -12.25 -15.14 2.51
CA LYS A 222 -12.98 -16.37 2.19
C LYS A 222 -12.16 -17.30 1.32
N LEU A 223 -12.07 -18.57 1.72
CA LEU A 223 -11.51 -19.61 0.88
C LEU A 223 -12.61 -20.25 0.04
N THR A 224 -12.43 -20.21 -1.29
CA THR A 224 -13.23 -21.04 -2.20
C THR A 224 -12.42 -22.27 -2.64
N ARG A 225 -13.11 -23.36 -3.01
CA ARG A 225 -12.45 -24.56 -3.57
C ARG A 225 -11.53 -24.21 -4.74
N HIS A 226 -11.98 -23.30 -5.60
CA HIS A 226 -11.18 -22.81 -6.72
C HIS A 226 -9.90 -22.09 -6.28
N ASN A 227 -9.99 -21.20 -5.28
CA ASN A 227 -8.82 -20.52 -4.74
C ASN A 227 -7.85 -21.49 -4.08
N PHE A 228 -8.35 -22.48 -3.34
CA PHE A 228 -7.52 -23.49 -2.71
C PHE A 228 -6.73 -24.34 -3.72
N LEU A 229 -7.39 -24.81 -4.79
CA LEU A 229 -6.75 -25.58 -5.85
C LEU A 229 -5.71 -24.76 -6.61
N SER A 230 -6.05 -23.53 -6.98
CA SER A 230 -5.11 -22.57 -7.55
C SER A 230 -3.91 -22.33 -6.61
N GLN A 231 -4.14 -22.31 -5.31
CA GLN A 231 -3.11 -22.16 -4.28
C GLN A 231 -2.14 -23.34 -4.16
N ASN A 232 -2.54 -24.52 -4.51
CA ASN A 232 -1.70 -25.72 -4.44
C ASN A 232 -1.09 -26.11 -5.80
N GLY A 233 -1.09 -25.21 -6.79
CA GLY A 233 -0.41 -25.41 -8.09
C GLY A 233 -1.18 -26.22 -9.11
N GLU A 234 -2.45 -26.51 -8.89
CA GLU A 234 -3.28 -27.25 -9.85
C GLU A 234 -3.84 -26.32 -10.94
N GLN A 235 -3.42 -26.51 -12.17
CA GLN A 235 -4.01 -25.83 -13.33
C GLN A 235 -5.40 -26.40 -13.63
N ARG A 236 -6.34 -25.49 -13.90
CA ARG A 236 -7.69 -25.86 -14.31
C ARG A 236 -7.71 -26.37 -15.75
N VAL A 237 -7.85 -27.67 -15.92
CA VAL A 237 -8.22 -28.26 -17.21
C VAL A 237 -9.75 -28.34 -17.26
N TYR A 238 -10.37 -27.68 -18.22
CA TYR A 238 -11.83 -27.65 -18.37
C TYR A 238 -12.34 -29.08 -18.61
N GLY A 239 -13.20 -29.57 -17.70
CA GLY A 239 -13.85 -30.88 -17.85
C GLY A 239 -13.14 -32.07 -17.21
N SER A 240 -12.00 -31.90 -16.52
CA SER A 240 -11.34 -32.98 -15.78
C SER A 240 -11.71 -32.96 -14.29
N GLU A 241 -11.87 -34.17 -13.70
CA GLU A 241 -11.92 -34.32 -12.25
C GLU A 241 -10.54 -34.04 -11.67
N TYR A 242 -10.48 -33.35 -10.52
CA TYR A 242 -9.23 -33.02 -9.84
C TYR A 242 -8.61 -34.28 -9.25
N LEU A 243 -7.46 -34.69 -9.76
CA LEU A 243 -6.79 -35.95 -9.40
C LEU A 243 -6.12 -35.95 -8.02
N SER A 244 -5.95 -34.76 -7.37
CA SER A 244 -5.20 -34.62 -6.11
C SER A 244 -5.79 -33.60 -5.13
N PHE A 245 -7.14 -33.50 -5.05
CA PHE A 245 -7.75 -32.59 -4.09
C PHE A 245 -7.59 -33.08 -2.65
N ASP A 246 -6.72 -32.39 -1.87
CA ASP A 246 -6.58 -32.61 -0.43
C ASP A 246 -7.77 -31.96 0.31
N SER A 247 -8.80 -32.76 0.51
CA SER A 247 -10.04 -32.31 1.16
C SER A 247 -9.84 -31.98 2.66
N GLU A 248 -8.94 -32.65 3.34
CA GLU A 248 -8.68 -32.42 4.77
C GLU A 248 -7.96 -31.08 4.97
N LYS A 249 -6.91 -30.84 4.21
CA LYS A 249 -6.20 -29.55 4.22
C LYS A 249 -7.12 -28.38 3.80
N PHE A 250 -8.01 -28.61 2.82
CA PHE A 250 -8.99 -27.61 2.41
C PHE A 250 -9.97 -27.25 3.54
N GLU A 251 -10.58 -28.25 4.18
CA GLU A 251 -11.56 -28.02 5.25
C GLU A 251 -10.90 -27.38 6.48
N LYS A 252 -9.66 -27.75 6.80
CA LYS A 252 -8.88 -27.10 7.85
C LYS A 252 -8.63 -25.64 7.54
N THR A 253 -8.05 -25.35 6.37
CA THR A 253 -7.76 -23.95 5.95
C THR A 253 -9.02 -23.12 5.89
N LYS A 254 -10.14 -23.71 5.45
CA LYS A 254 -11.45 -23.04 5.41
C LYS A 254 -11.97 -22.75 6.81
N ALA A 255 -11.82 -23.70 7.76
CA ALA A 255 -12.21 -23.50 9.15
C ALA A 255 -11.40 -22.36 9.80
N ASP A 256 -10.09 -22.34 9.59
CA ASP A 256 -9.19 -21.27 10.09
C ASP A 256 -9.62 -19.88 9.54
N LEU A 257 -9.96 -19.78 8.25
CA LEU A 257 -10.44 -18.54 7.65
C LEU A 257 -11.83 -18.12 8.13
N ILE A 258 -12.71 -19.07 8.43
CA ILE A 258 -14.04 -18.78 9.02
C ILE A 258 -13.84 -18.19 10.42
N GLU A 259 -13.00 -18.79 11.23
CA GLU A 259 -12.70 -18.29 12.59
C GLU A 259 -12.03 -16.91 12.53
N TYR A 260 -11.04 -16.71 11.64
CA TYR A 260 -10.43 -15.40 11.39
C TYR A 260 -11.49 -14.36 10.99
N SER A 261 -12.37 -14.68 10.04
CA SER A 261 -13.44 -13.80 9.60
C SER A 261 -14.40 -13.42 10.75
N LYS A 262 -14.70 -14.37 11.65
CA LYS A 262 -15.52 -14.14 12.82
C LYS A 262 -14.87 -13.17 13.80
N ILE A 263 -13.58 -13.36 14.09
CA ILE A 263 -12.82 -12.45 14.96
C ILE A 263 -12.78 -11.04 14.36
N ILE A 264 -12.49 -10.93 13.06
CA ILE A 264 -12.48 -9.64 12.34
C ILE A 264 -13.84 -8.95 12.42
N ARG A 265 -14.95 -9.66 12.22
CA ARG A 265 -16.30 -9.08 12.34
C ARG A 265 -16.64 -8.63 13.76
N GLN A 266 -16.12 -9.31 14.78
CA GLN A 266 -16.31 -8.89 16.18
C GLN A 266 -15.51 -7.64 16.53
N LYS A 267 -14.31 -7.49 15.93
CA LYS A 267 -13.42 -6.34 16.19
C LYS A 267 -13.79 -5.10 15.38
N TYR A 268 -14.33 -5.28 14.17
CA TYR A 268 -14.58 -4.21 13.20
C TYR A 268 -16.07 -4.12 12.84
N ASP A 269 -16.79 -3.20 13.46
CA ASP A 269 -18.25 -3.03 13.34
C ASP A 269 -18.72 -2.32 12.07
N LEU A 270 -17.80 -1.61 11.37
CA LEU A 270 -18.10 -0.92 10.11
C LEU A 270 -18.18 -1.85 8.89
N LEU A 271 -17.91 -3.13 9.04
CA LEU A 271 -17.95 -4.11 7.94
C LEU A 271 -19.38 -4.41 7.46
N GLY A 272 -20.39 -4.08 8.27
CA GLY A 272 -21.79 -4.37 7.94
C GLY A 272 -22.08 -5.88 7.82
N ASN A 273 -23.16 -6.23 7.11
CA ASN A 273 -23.63 -7.61 6.98
C ASN A 273 -23.10 -8.35 5.75
N ALA A 274 -22.42 -7.66 4.83
CA ALA A 274 -21.85 -8.28 3.62
C ALA A 274 -20.61 -9.12 3.94
N GLU A 275 -20.22 -10.01 3.03
CA GLU A 275 -18.89 -10.67 3.11
C GLU A 275 -17.80 -9.60 3.00
N PRO A 276 -16.93 -9.45 4.03
CA PRO A 276 -15.97 -8.38 4.03
C PRO A 276 -14.80 -8.69 3.09
N ASP A 277 -14.42 -7.70 2.31
CA ASP A 277 -13.08 -7.64 1.72
C ASP A 277 -12.08 -7.12 2.77
N MET A 278 -10.83 -7.59 2.73
CA MET A 278 -9.78 -7.22 3.70
C MET A 278 -9.62 -5.70 3.83
N TYR A 279 -9.65 -4.96 2.71
CA TYR A 279 -9.48 -3.51 2.72
C TYR A 279 -10.50 -2.78 3.61
N MET A 280 -11.70 -3.36 3.81
CA MET A 280 -12.74 -2.75 4.67
C MET A 280 -12.31 -2.76 6.14
N ALA A 281 -11.77 -3.88 6.62
CA ALA A 281 -11.24 -3.98 7.98
C ALA A 281 -10.00 -3.09 8.16
N PHE A 282 -9.10 -3.05 7.17
CA PHE A 282 -7.96 -2.15 7.17
C PHE A 282 -8.38 -0.67 7.18
N LEU A 283 -9.40 -0.28 6.41
CA LEU A 283 -9.90 1.09 6.43
C LEU A 283 -10.42 1.47 7.82
N GLN A 284 -11.17 0.59 8.48
CA GLN A 284 -11.59 0.85 9.86
C GLN A 284 -10.40 0.87 10.82
N ARG A 285 -9.41 -0.02 10.63
CA ARG A 285 -8.17 -0.02 11.42
C ARG A 285 -7.49 1.34 11.38
N VAL A 286 -7.24 1.89 10.19
CA VAL A 286 -6.55 3.18 10.04
C VAL A 286 -7.38 4.34 10.57
N VAL A 287 -8.70 4.32 10.39
CA VAL A 287 -9.58 5.33 10.98
C VAL A 287 -9.50 5.32 12.50
N ASN A 288 -9.40 4.15 13.13
CA ASN A 288 -9.25 4.06 14.58
C ASN A 288 -7.91 4.62 15.08
N ASN A 289 -6.85 4.48 14.28
CA ASN A 289 -5.47 4.81 14.65
C ASN A 289 -4.97 6.18 14.16
N VAL A 290 -5.72 6.87 13.33
CA VAL A 290 -5.37 8.25 12.97
C VAL A 290 -5.87 9.22 14.02
N ALA A 291 -5.07 10.23 14.33
CA ALA A 291 -5.40 11.28 15.27
C ALA A 291 -6.61 12.12 14.80
N MET A 292 -7.26 12.78 15.73
CA MET A 292 -8.27 13.80 15.38
C MET A 292 -7.60 14.94 14.64
N GLY A 293 -8.14 15.29 13.45
CA GLY A 293 -7.51 16.22 12.51
C GLY A 293 -6.39 15.62 11.66
N GLY A 294 -6.01 14.36 11.92
CA GLY A 294 -5.01 13.67 11.12
C GLY A 294 -5.54 13.22 9.77
N HIS A 295 -4.64 12.93 8.85
CA HIS A 295 -4.89 12.70 7.43
C HIS A 295 -4.78 11.22 7.05
N ILE A 296 -5.65 10.76 6.16
CA ILE A 296 -5.62 9.43 5.55
C ILE A 296 -5.56 9.58 4.04
N SER A 297 -4.53 8.98 3.42
CA SER A 297 -4.41 8.81 1.97
C SER A 297 -4.29 7.32 1.66
N TYR A 298 -5.33 6.74 1.02
CA TYR A 298 -5.51 5.30 0.99
C TYR A 298 -5.91 4.80 -0.39
N LEU A 299 -5.29 3.70 -0.84
CA LEU A 299 -5.52 3.09 -2.15
C LEU A 299 -6.34 1.81 -1.96
N ILE A 300 -7.57 1.77 -2.48
CA ILE A 300 -8.53 0.69 -2.24
C ILE A 300 -9.36 0.37 -3.49
N PRO A 301 -10.01 -0.80 -3.55
CA PRO A 301 -10.94 -1.13 -4.63
C PRO A 301 -12.11 -0.15 -4.73
N ALA A 302 -12.59 0.10 -5.95
CA ALA A 302 -13.77 0.93 -6.21
C ALA A 302 -15.07 0.37 -5.60
N GLY A 303 -15.05 -0.83 -5.06
CA GLY A 303 -16.14 -1.43 -4.30
C GLY A 303 -16.66 -0.54 -3.18
N LEU A 304 -15.79 0.27 -2.56
CA LEU A 304 -16.20 1.21 -1.52
C LEU A 304 -17.33 2.14 -1.97
N VAL A 305 -17.28 2.68 -3.18
CA VAL A 305 -18.29 3.64 -3.70
C VAL A 305 -19.42 2.98 -4.47
N ARG A 306 -19.29 1.72 -4.88
CA ARG A 306 -20.22 1.02 -5.78
C ARG A 306 -21.05 -0.07 -5.12
N SER A 307 -20.49 -0.75 -4.10
CA SER A 307 -21.14 -1.90 -3.48
C SER A 307 -22.15 -1.49 -2.42
N GLN A 308 -23.32 -2.12 -2.39
CA GLN A 308 -24.27 -1.95 -1.29
C GLN A 308 -23.68 -2.40 0.05
N GLY A 309 -22.86 -3.46 0.04
CA GLY A 309 -22.22 -4.00 1.23
C GLY A 309 -21.29 -3.05 1.98
N THR A 310 -20.86 -1.96 1.34
CA THR A 310 -19.99 -0.94 1.93
C THR A 310 -20.72 0.31 2.40
N GLN A 311 -22.05 0.27 2.47
CA GLN A 311 -22.87 1.41 2.88
C GLN A 311 -22.51 1.93 4.28
N VAL A 312 -22.23 1.04 5.24
CA VAL A 312 -21.88 1.42 6.62
C VAL A 312 -20.59 2.23 6.64
N LEU A 313 -19.57 1.79 5.90
CA LEU A 313 -18.29 2.51 5.76
C LEU A 313 -18.48 3.88 5.10
N ARG A 314 -19.29 3.97 4.01
CA ARG A 314 -19.57 5.26 3.36
C ARG A 314 -20.27 6.23 4.31
N ARG A 315 -21.27 5.74 5.05
CA ARG A 315 -21.98 6.55 6.06
C ARG A 315 -21.02 7.05 7.11
N TYR A 316 -20.14 6.17 7.61
CA TYR A 316 -19.13 6.57 8.58
C TYR A 316 -18.21 7.67 8.04
N LEU A 317 -17.73 7.55 6.79
CA LEU A 317 -16.90 8.59 6.16
C LEU A 317 -17.65 9.91 6.05
N PHE A 318 -18.91 9.91 5.61
CA PHE A 318 -19.71 11.14 5.49
C PHE A 318 -19.97 11.82 6.86
N GLU A 319 -19.98 11.05 7.93
CA GLU A 319 -20.19 11.58 9.28
C GLU A 319 -18.92 12.06 9.96
N ASN A 320 -17.76 11.45 9.65
CA ASN A 320 -16.51 11.60 10.41
C ASN A 320 -15.33 12.15 9.61
N ALA A 321 -15.48 12.36 8.32
CA ALA A 321 -14.42 12.95 7.48
C ALA A 321 -14.61 14.45 7.30
N ALA A 322 -13.50 15.15 7.11
CA ALA A 322 -13.41 16.47 6.50
C ALA A 322 -12.59 16.38 5.21
N GLN A 323 -12.81 17.27 4.27
CA GLN A 323 -12.11 17.32 2.98
C GLN A 323 -12.07 15.96 2.26
N LEU A 324 -13.21 15.25 2.26
CA LEU A 324 -13.32 13.92 1.67
C LEU A 324 -13.28 13.98 0.15
N GLU A 325 -12.35 13.24 -0.42
CA GLU A 325 -12.14 13.11 -1.86
C GLU A 325 -12.06 11.64 -2.28
N PHE A 326 -12.77 11.30 -3.35
CA PHE A 326 -12.70 10.01 -4.01
C PHE A 326 -12.15 10.20 -5.43
N GLY A 327 -10.99 9.68 -5.70
CA GLY A 327 -10.42 9.62 -7.04
C GLY A 327 -10.54 8.23 -7.65
N LEU A 328 -11.41 8.07 -8.64
CA LEU A 328 -11.60 6.82 -9.33
C LEU A 328 -10.62 6.69 -10.48
N LEU A 329 -9.89 5.59 -10.50
CA LEU A 329 -8.99 5.19 -11.60
C LEU A 329 -9.37 3.80 -12.12
N ASP A 330 -9.05 3.57 -13.38
CA ASP A 330 -8.94 2.22 -13.93
C ASP A 330 -7.47 1.80 -14.04
N ASN A 331 -7.25 0.51 -14.31
CA ASN A 331 -5.90 -0.04 -14.42
C ASN A 331 -5.35 0.01 -15.87
N HIS A 332 -5.83 0.92 -16.70
CA HIS A 332 -5.37 1.01 -18.09
C HIS A 332 -3.89 1.42 -18.21
N ALA A 333 -3.32 2.12 -17.25
CA ALA A 333 -1.89 2.45 -17.20
C ALA A 333 -1.01 1.33 -16.60
N ASN A 334 -1.57 0.14 -16.38
CA ASN A 334 -0.86 -1.01 -15.77
C ASN A 334 -0.17 -0.65 -14.44
N PHE A 335 -0.88 0.03 -13.55
CA PHE A 335 -0.40 0.26 -12.19
C PHE A 335 -0.26 -1.04 -11.41
N PHE A 336 -1.11 -2.02 -11.72
CA PHE A 336 -1.13 -3.34 -11.09
C PHE A 336 -1.14 -4.44 -12.14
N THR A 337 -0.64 -5.61 -11.80
CA THR A 337 -0.62 -6.81 -12.66
C THR A 337 -1.96 -7.54 -12.69
N ILE A 338 -3.06 -6.79 -12.84
CA ILE A 338 -4.44 -7.28 -12.91
C ILE A 338 -5.14 -6.81 -14.19
N ASP A 339 -6.42 -7.18 -14.36
CA ASP A 339 -7.24 -6.75 -15.49
C ASP A 339 -7.23 -5.21 -15.62
N THR A 340 -7.03 -4.73 -16.86
CA THR A 340 -6.96 -3.29 -17.15
C THR A 340 -8.27 -2.54 -16.86
N ARG A 341 -9.40 -3.24 -16.82
CA ARG A 341 -10.72 -2.69 -16.50
C ARG A 341 -11.00 -2.60 -15.01
N PHE A 342 -10.10 -3.16 -14.18
CA PHE A 342 -10.25 -3.09 -12.74
C PHE A 342 -10.19 -1.63 -12.28
N LYS A 343 -11.18 -1.24 -11.47
CA LYS A 343 -11.26 0.11 -10.94
C LYS A 343 -10.92 0.16 -9.45
N PHE A 344 -10.15 1.16 -9.09
CA PHE A 344 -9.73 1.42 -7.73
C PHE A 344 -9.85 2.91 -7.38
N LEU A 345 -9.75 3.22 -6.11
CA LEU A 345 -9.90 4.56 -5.56
C LEU A 345 -8.61 5.02 -4.89
N LEU A 346 -8.26 6.26 -5.13
CA LEU A 346 -7.47 7.07 -4.21
C LEU A 346 -8.46 7.77 -3.28
N LEU A 347 -8.46 7.38 -2.01
CA LEU A 347 -9.30 7.93 -0.96
C LEU A 347 -8.46 8.88 -0.11
N SER A 348 -8.86 10.12 -0.02
CA SER A 348 -8.17 11.15 0.78
C SER A 348 -9.16 11.87 1.68
N PHE A 349 -8.87 12.00 2.96
CA PHE A 349 -9.66 12.76 3.92
C PHE A 349 -8.93 13.04 5.22
N ASP A 350 -9.38 14.07 5.95
CA ASP A 350 -8.94 14.35 7.31
C ASP A 350 -9.98 13.81 8.31
N LYS A 351 -9.54 13.14 9.38
CA LYS A 351 -10.45 12.64 10.43
C LYS A 351 -10.97 13.78 11.28
N LYS A 352 -12.28 13.81 11.46
CA LYS A 352 -12.98 14.84 12.20
C LYS A 352 -13.73 14.26 13.38
N ALA A 353 -13.90 15.06 14.45
CA ALA A 353 -14.79 14.70 15.54
C ALA A 353 -16.23 14.65 15.04
N SER A 354 -16.93 13.56 15.35
CA SER A 354 -18.36 13.44 15.05
C SER A 354 -19.15 14.37 15.98
N SER A 355 -19.50 15.55 15.47
CA SER A 355 -20.49 16.43 16.11
C SER A 355 -21.70 16.56 15.19
N LYS A 356 -22.92 16.60 15.75
CA LYS A 356 -24.16 16.73 14.97
C LYS A 356 -24.20 18.03 14.15
N GLU A 357 -23.50 19.08 14.61
CA GLU A 357 -23.52 20.41 14.00
C GLU A 357 -22.50 20.54 12.83
N ASP A 358 -21.51 19.65 12.78
CA ASP A 358 -20.37 19.74 11.87
C ASP A 358 -20.29 18.61 10.83
N LYS A 359 -21.40 17.91 10.54
CA LYS A 359 -21.39 16.87 9.52
C LYS A 359 -20.94 17.37 8.17
N LEU A 360 -20.18 16.55 7.46
CA LEU A 360 -19.78 16.83 6.10
C LEU A 360 -21.03 17.05 5.23
N LYS A 361 -21.12 18.18 4.57
CA LYS A 361 -22.25 18.51 3.70
C LYS A 361 -22.05 18.03 2.28
N SER A 362 -20.80 17.95 1.84
CA SER A 362 -20.44 17.57 0.49
C SER A 362 -19.05 16.94 0.45
N PHE A 363 -18.80 16.15 -0.58
CA PHE A 363 -17.51 15.56 -0.90
C PHE A 363 -17.17 15.76 -2.37
N PHE A 364 -15.90 15.52 -2.73
CA PHE A 364 -15.44 15.60 -4.12
C PHE A 364 -15.24 14.20 -4.70
N PHE A 365 -15.66 14.07 -5.96
CA PHE A 365 -15.46 12.85 -6.75
C PHE A 365 -14.83 13.24 -8.08
N SER A 366 -13.84 12.49 -8.52
CA SER A 366 -13.20 12.68 -9.82
C SER A 366 -12.92 11.34 -10.48
N ILE A 367 -12.94 11.32 -11.82
CA ILE A 367 -12.47 10.20 -12.62
C ILE A 367 -11.16 10.63 -13.25
N ALA A 368 -10.06 10.02 -12.80
CA ALA A 368 -8.76 10.27 -13.39
C ALA A 368 -8.55 9.41 -14.63
N SER A 369 -7.97 9.97 -15.68
CA SER A 369 -7.49 9.15 -16.79
C SER A 369 -6.16 8.50 -16.40
N ALA A 370 -5.98 7.26 -16.84
CA ALA A 370 -4.79 6.47 -16.54
C ALA A 370 -3.47 7.08 -17.05
N ASP A 371 -3.54 7.91 -18.09
CA ASP A 371 -2.35 8.47 -18.74
C ASP A 371 -1.82 9.73 -18.04
N SER A 372 -2.57 10.25 -17.08
CA SER A 372 -2.19 11.48 -16.40
C SER A 372 -2.74 11.53 -14.98
N LEU A 373 -2.01 10.95 -14.03
CA LEU A 373 -2.19 11.31 -12.63
C LEU A 373 -2.10 12.83 -12.41
N ALA A 374 -1.39 13.56 -13.30
CA ALA A 374 -1.40 15.01 -13.37
C ALA A 374 -2.77 15.62 -13.74
N VAL A 375 -3.65 14.87 -14.41
CA VAL A 375 -5.04 15.25 -14.75
C VAL A 375 -6.04 14.82 -13.67
N TYR A 376 -5.59 14.24 -12.57
CA TYR A 376 -6.39 14.17 -11.36
C TYR A 376 -6.84 15.57 -10.87
N GLN A 377 -6.23 16.61 -11.35
CA GLN A 377 -6.72 18.00 -11.33
C GLN A 377 -7.87 18.25 -12.34
N GLY A 378 -8.40 17.19 -12.96
CA GLY A 378 -9.59 17.26 -13.82
C GLY A 378 -10.84 17.67 -13.05
N GLU A 379 -11.94 17.93 -13.76
CA GLU A 379 -13.20 18.42 -13.16
C GLU A 379 -13.57 17.56 -11.93
N GLN A 380 -13.37 18.13 -10.75
CA GLN A 380 -13.90 17.57 -9.51
C GLN A 380 -15.39 17.81 -9.47
N VAL A 381 -16.17 16.75 -9.36
CA VAL A 381 -17.62 16.84 -9.18
C VAL A 381 -17.91 16.89 -7.69
N ARG A 382 -18.61 17.94 -7.27
CA ARG A 382 -19.02 18.10 -5.87
C ARG A 382 -20.38 17.46 -5.65
N PHE A 383 -20.46 16.49 -4.76
CA PHE A 383 -21.71 15.87 -4.34
C PHE A 383 -22.20 16.42 -3.02
N ASP A 384 -23.47 16.85 -2.97
CA ASP A 384 -24.18 17.11 -1.73
C ASP A 384 -24.69 15.78 -1.14
N ILE A 385 -24.37 15.53 0.15
CA ILE A 385 -24.65 14.25 0.78
C ILE A 385 -26.17 14.03 0.98
N SER A 386 -26.93 15.09 1.30
CA SER A 386 -28.36 14.98 1.51
C SER A 386 -29.10 14.67 0.21
N GLN A 387 -28.65 15.24 -0.90
CA GLN A 387 -29.17 14.91 -2.23
C GLN A 387 -28.84 13.48 -2.63
N LEU A 388 -27.59 13.05 -2.37
CA LEU A 388 -27.17 11.67 -2.63
C LEU A 388 -28.01 10.67 -1.80
N GLU A 389 -28.22 10.92 -0.51
CA GLU A 389 -29.06 10.06 0.36
C GLU A 389 -30.50 9.96 -0.15
N THR A 390 -31.06 11.04 -0.64
CA THR A 390 -32.41 11.07 -1.19
C THR A 390 -32.51 10.26 -2.48
N ALA A 391 -31.53 10.42 -3.38
CA ALA A 391 -31.52 9.74 -4.67
C ALA A 391 -31.07 8.26 -4.58
N ARG A 392 -30.17 7.96 -3.63
CA ARG A 392 -29.54 6.65 -3.44
C ARG A 392 -29.46 6.32 -1.95
N PRO A 393 -30.48 5.67 -1.37
CA PRO A 393 -30.51 5.34 0.06
C PRO A 393 -29.37 4.44 0.52
N ASP A 394 -28.76 3.67 -0.40
CA ASP A 394 -27.57 2.86 -0.17
C ASP A 394 -26.25 3.66 -0.21
N LEU A 395 -26.33 4.97 -0.49
CA LEU A 395 -25.20 5.89 -0.58
C LEU A 395 -24.17 5.53 -1.69
N THR A 396 -24.54 4.72 -2.68
CA THR A 396 -23.65 4.46 -3.82
C THR A 396 -23.42 5.74 -4.61
N ILE A 397 -22.15 5.95 -5.05
CA ILE A 397 -21.75 7.17 -5.77
C ILE A 397 -21.80 6.90 -7.26
N PRO A 398 -22.57 7.67 -8.05
CA PRO A 398 -22.58 7.53 -9.50
C PRO A 398 -21.25 7.99 -10.11
N GLU A 399 -20.81 7.28 -11.15
CA GLU A 399 -19.60 7.65 -11.90
C GLU A 399 -19.97 8.72 -12.92
N VAL A 400 -19.69 9.94 -12.59
CA VAL A 400 -19.88 11.12 -13.47
C VAL A 400 -18.56 11.82 -13.71
N LYS A 401 -18.34 12.32 -14.93
CA LYS A 401 -17.08 12.96 -15.33
C LYS A 401 -17.11 14.47 -15.17
N SER A 402 -18.30 15.04 -15.01
CA SER A 402 -18.47 16.50 -14.90
C SER A 402 -19.74 16.84 -14.13
N GLU A 403 -19.84 18.08 -13.62
CA GLU A 403 -21.05 18.59 -12.98
C GLU A 403 -22.29 18.56 -13.91
N LYS A 404 -22.09 18.53 -15.24
CA LYS A 404 -23.18 18.45 -16.22
C LYS A 404 -23.78 17.05 -16.34
N GLU A 405 -23.02 16.02 -15.99
CA GLU A 405 -23.48 14.62 -16.02
C GLU A 405 -24.17 14.19 -14.72
N LYS A 406 -24.02 14.96 -13.68
CA LYS A 406 -24.61 14.73 -12.35
C LYS A 406 -26.13 14.94 -12.36
#